data_9e2356dd7c67d2152739e5655aad9ba5
#
_entry.id   9e2356dd7c67d2152739e5655aad9ba5
#
_cell.length_a   1.000
_cell.length_b   1.000
_cell.length_c   1.000
_cell.angle_alpha   90.00
_cell.angle_beta   90.00
_cell.angle_gamma   90.00
#
_symmetry.space_group_name_H-M   'P 1'
#
loop_
_entity.id
_entity.type
_entity.pdbx_description
1 polymer ?
#
loop_
_entity_poly.entity_id
_entity_poly.type
_entity_poly.pdbx_seq_one_letter_code
_entity_poly.pdbx_strand_id
1 'polypeptide(L)'
;MDLFTGIRQSEILGLKWEDVDFERGQITIRRQLQFLGHKYGGYHFTTPKNNKTRQIIPATFVMDVLRRQRIRQMEQRLAAGSAWKNADDLVFTDELGHHLKHDLIYRHLKRIFESMGIPKLRFHDLRHSYAVMSIQAGDDIKTVQKNLGHYSAAFTLDVYGHATEQMRRDSSARMDRYTAKLSAR
;
A
#
# COMPACT_ATOMS: atom_id res chain seq x y z
N MET A 1 -3.77 -1.29 4.83
CA MET A 1 -3.33 -1.47 3.43
C MET A 1 -1.88 -1.03 3.25
N ASP A 2 -1.50 0.22 3.51
CA ASP A 2 -0.13 0.73 3.31
C ASP A 2 0.95 -0.16 3.96
N LEU A 3 0.80 -0.49 5.23
CA LEU A 3 1.75 -1.33 6.01
C LEU A 3 2.11 -2.68 5.33
N PHE A 4 1.22 -3.22 4.48
CA PHE A 4 1.41 -4.54 3.85
C PHE A 4 1.50 -4.50 2.33
N THR A 5 1.57 -3.31 1.75
CA THR A 5 1.72 -3.11 0.30
C THR A 5 2.73 -2.03 -0.04
N GLY A 6 3.05 -1.16 0.90
CA GLY A 6 3.91 -0.01 0.69
C GLY A 6 3.36 1.02 -0.31
N ILE A 7 2.06 1.00 -0.63
CA ILE A 7 1.42 1.97 -1.54
C ILE A 7 1.40 3.33 -0.86
N ARG A 8 1.66 4.41 -1.59
CA ARG A 8 1.62 5.78 -1.03
C ARG A 8 0.20 6.19 -0.66
N GLN A 9 0.05 7.02 0.37
CA GLN A 9 -1.27 7.51 0.81
C GLN A 9 -2.09 8.10 -0.34
N SER A 10 -1.50 8.97 -1.17
CA SER A 10 -2.18 9.57 -2.31
C SER A 10 -2.60 8.55 -3.38
N GLU A 11 -1.84 7.47 -3.55
CA GLU A 11 -2.17 6.36 -4.43
C GLU A 11 -3.34 5.52 -3.87
N ILE A 12 -3.36 5.28 -2.54
CA ILE A 12 -4.49 4.63 -1.85
C ILE A 12 -5.77 5.46 -2.00
N LEU A 13 -5.67 6.77 -1.80
CA LEU A 13 -6.81 7.68 -1.95
C LEU A 13 -7.35 7.75 -3.38
N GLY A 14 -6.47 7.58 -4.36
CA GLY A 14 -6.83 7.57 -5.79
C GLY A 14 -7.17 6.20 -6.35
N LEU A 15 -7.18 5.14 -5.52
CA LEU A 15 -7.48 3.78 -5.96
C LEU A 15 -8.96 3.63 -6.31
N LYS A 16 -9.26 3.11 -7.50
CA LYS A 16 -10.60 2.81 -7.98
C LYS A 16 -10.85 1.30 -7.97
N TRP A 17 -12.11 0.87 -7.94
CA TRP A 17 -12.44 -0.55 -7.99
C TRP A 17 -12.00 -1.24 -9.28
N GLU A 18 -11.95 -0.52 -10.39
CA GLU A 18 -11.39 -1.03 -11.66
C GLU A 18 -9.90 -1.41 -11.59
N ASP A 19 -9.18 -0.90 -10.59
CA ASP A 19 -7.76 -1.18 -10.37
C ASP A 19 -7.52 -2.44 -9.52
N VAL A 20 -8.59 -3.04 -8.96
CA VAL A 20 -8.53 -4.19 -8.06
C VAL A 20 -9.05 -5.44 -8.79
N ASP A 21 -8.13 -6.30 -9.19
CA ASP A 21 -8.44 -7.59 -9.81
C ASP A 21 -8.50 -8.67 -8.72
N PHE A 22 -9.72 -9.06 -8.32
CA PHE A 22 -9.95 -10.06 -7.30
C PHE A 22 -9.69 -11.49 -7.78
N GLU A 23 -9.76 -11.74 -9.09
CA GLU A 23 -9.51 -13.06 -9.67
C GLU A 23 -8.00 -13.35 -9.69
N ARG A 24 -7.22 -12.37 -10.15
CA ARG A 24 -5.76 -12.47 -10.19
C ARG A 24 -5.07 -12.10 -8.87
N GLY A 25 -5.81 -11.57 -7.90
CA GLY A 25 -5.26 -11.09 -6.64
C GLY A 25 -4.29 -9.92 -6.82
N GLN A 26 -4.58 -8.99 -7.73
CA GLN A 26 -3.68 -7.91 -8.12
C GLN A 26 -4.30 -6.54 -7.90
N ILE A 27 -3.44 -5.55 -7.65
CA ILE A 27 -3.79 -4.14 -7.57
C ILE A 27 -2.92 -3.37 -8.56
N THR A 28 -3.53 -2.58 -9.43
CA THR A 28 -2.82 -1.74 -10.39
C THR A 28 -2.82 -0.29 -9.92
N ILE A 29 -1.65 0.28 -9.70
CA ILE A 29 -1.49 1.68 -9.30
C ILE A 29 -1.29 2.53 -10.55
N ARG A 30 -2.36 3.23 -10.98
CA ARG A 30 -2.39 4.06 -12.20
C ARG A 30 -2.40 5.55 -11.91
N ARG A 31 -2.90 5.93 -10.73
CA ARG A 31 -3.15 7.33 -10.36
C ARG A 31 -2.91 7.56 -8.88
N GLN A 32 -2.91 8.82 -8.52
CA GLN A 32 -2.91 9.29 -7.15
C GLN A 32 -3.90 10.45 -7.02
N LEU A 33 -4.50 10.62 -5.85
CA LEU A 33 -5.35 11.76 -5.54
C LEU A 33 -4.56 12.74 -4.67
N GLN A 34 -4.35 13.96 -5.17
CA GLN A 34 -3.55 14.99 -4.51
C GLN A 34 -4.37 16.25 -4.28
N PHE A 35 -4.14 16.89 -3.13
CA PHE A 35 -4.63 18.23 -2.88
C PHE A 35 -3.63 19.26 -3.42
N LEU A 36 -4.02 19.98 -4.46
CA LEU A 36 -3.18 20.99 -5.11
C LEU A 36 -3.42 22.41 -4.56
N GLY A 37 -4.30 22.54 -3.56
CA GLY A 37 -4.70 23.83 -2.97
C GLY A 37 -6.03 24.34 -3.53
N HIS A 38 -6.72 25.15 -2.73
CA HIS A 38 -8.04 25.68 -3.09
C HIS A 38 -8.01 26.54 -4.37
N LYS A 39 -6.91 27.26 -4.61
CA LYS A 39 -6.68 28.04 -5.83
C LYS A 39 -6.77 27.19 -7.12
N TYR A 40 -6.43 25.91 -7.03
CA TYR A 40 -6.42 24.99 -8.16
C TYR A 40 -7.59 23.99 -8.14
N GLY A 41 -8.66 24.31 -7.38
CA GLY A 41 -9.86 23.46 -7.32
C GLY A 41 -9.79 22.28 -6.34
N GLY A 42 -8.77 22.22 -5.48
CA GLY A 42 -8.71 21.27 -4.39
C GLY A 42 -8.03 19.94 -4.74
N TYR A 43 -8.79 18.83 -4.78
CA TYR A 43 -8.27 17.50 -5.05
C TYR A 43 -8.31 17.15 -6.54
N HIS A 44 -7.19 16.62 -7.06
CA HIS A 44 -7.07 16.22 -8.46
C HIS A 44 -6.42 14.84 -8.59
N PHE A 45 -6.88 14.09 -9.58
CA PHE A 45 -6.17 12.90 -10.01
C PHE A 45 -4.94 13.29 -10.82
N THR A 46 -3.81 12.72 -10.46
CA THR A 46 -2.56 12.88 -11.17
C THR A 46 -1.91 11.51 -11.40
N THR A 47 -0.95 11.45 -12.31
CA THR A 47 -0.14 10.25 -12.49
C THR A 47 0.76 10.00 -11.26
N PRO A 48 1.18 8.76 -10.99
CA PRO A 48 2.15 8.48 -9.94
C PRO A 48 3.45 9.26 -10.17
N LYS A 49 4.21 9.55 -9.10
CA LYS A 49 5.40 10.42 -9.12
C LYS A 49 6.40 10.16 -10.26
N ASN A 50 6.46 8.94 -10.78
CA ASN A 50 7.39 8.55 -11.85
C ASN A 50 6.67 8.32 -13.20
N ASN A 51 5.43 8.78 -13.35
CA ASN A 51 4.56 8.54 -14.52
C ASN A 51 4.44 7.05 -14.92
N LYS A 52 4.72 6.13 -14.00
CA LYS A 52 4.71 4.69 -14.27
C LYS A 52 3.58 4.01 -13.51
N THR A 53 2.72 3.38 -14.27
CA THR A 53 1.79 2.39 -13.73
C THR A 53 2.57 1.18 -13.22
N ARG A 54 2.16 0.63 -12.07
CA ARG A 54 2.72 -0.60 -11.55
C ARG A 54 1.64 -1.52 -11.03
N GLN A 55 1.92 -2.82 -11.09
CA GLN A 55 1.08 -3.85 -10.49
C GLN A 55 1.72 -4.36 -9.22
N ILE A 56 0.89 -4.63 -8.23
CA ILE A 56 1.27 -5.19 -6.94
C ILE A 56 0.44 -6.45 -6.75
N ILE A 57 1.07 -7.53 -6.33
CA ILE A 57 0.42 -8.76 -5.87
C ILE A 57 0.55 -8.77 -4.34
N PRO A 58 -0.43 -8.27 -3.61
CA PRO A 58 -0.36 -8.21 -2.15
C PRO A 58 -0.63 -9.57 -1.54
N ALA A 59 -0.31 -9.73 -0.25
CA ALA A 59 -0.72 -10.90 0.51
C ALA A 59 -2.25 -11.08 0.50
N THR A 60 -2.72 -12.33 0.50
CA THR A 60 -4.14 -12.70 0.35
C THR A 60 -5.05 -11.94 1.32
N PHE A 61 -4.63 -11.77 2.58
CA PHE A 61 -5.43 -11.06 3.57
C PHE A 61 -5.72 -9.59 3.19
N VAL A 62 -4.85 -8.94 2.40
CA VAL A 62 -5.10 -7.58 1.89
C VAL A 62 -6.26 -7.59 0.91
N MET A 63 -6.33 -8.59 0.04
CA MET A 63 -7.46 -8.78 -0.88
C MET A 63 -8.76 -9.06 -0.11
N ASP A 64 -8.70 -9.81 1.00
CA ASP A 64 -9.86 -10.06 1.86
C ASP A 64 -10.32 -8.78 2.57
N VAL A 65 -9.39 -7.92 3.00
CA VAL A 65 -9.74 -6.58 3.52
C VAL A 65 -10.46 -5.75 2.45
N LEU A 66 -10.00 -5.79 1.19
CA LEU A 66 -10.64 -5.08 0.08
C LEU A 66 -12.04 -5.65 -0.25
N ARG A 67 -12.24 -6.97 -0.19
CA ARG A 67 -13.57 -7.59 -0.34
C ARG A 67 -14.53 -7.08 0.74
N ARG A 68 -14.10 -7.07 2.00
CA ARG A 68 -14.90 -6.52 3.12
C ARG A 68 -15.18 -5.03 2.95
N GLN A 69 -14.20 -4.26 2.48
CA GLN A 69 -14.39 -2.85 2.17
C GLN A 69 -15.44 -2.64 1.08
N ARG A 70 -15.47 -3.47 0.04
CA ARG A 70 -16.48 -3.40 -1.02
C ARG A 70 -17.88 -3.66 -0.49
N ILE A 71 -18.05 -4.67 0.36
CA ILE A 71 -19.33 -4.98 1.00
C ILE A 71 -19.79 -3.78 1.86
N ARG A 72 -18.91 -3.29 2.74
CA ARG A 72 -19.20 -2.12 3.58
C ARG A 72 -19.60 -0.90 2.76
N GLN A 73 -18.92 -0.63 1.66
CA GLN A 73 -19.23 0.51 0.80
C GLN A 73 -20.57 0.33 0.09
N MET A 74 -20.94 -0.89 -0.29
CA MET A 74 -22.28 -1.19 -0.84
C MET A 74 -23.38 -0.93 0.19
N GLU A 75 -23.19 -1.31 1.45
CA GLU A 75 -24.11 -1.02 2.57
C GLU A 75 -24.25 0.50 2.78
N GLN A 76 -23.14 1.23 2.79
CA GLN A 76 -23.12 2.70 2.89
C GLN A 76 -23.87 3.34 1.73
N ARG A 77 -23.68 2.86 0.51
CA ARG A 77 -24.38 3.33 -0.69
C ARG A 77 -25.90 3.13 -0.58
N LEU A 78 -26.32 1.97 -0.09
CA LEU A 78 -27.75 1.68 0.15
C LEU A 78 -28.33 2.62 1.22
N ALA A 79 -27.62 2.82 2.32
CA ALA A 79 -28.04 3.72 3.40
C ALA A 79 -28.10 5.19 2.96
N ALA A 80 -27.15 5.65 2.16
CA ALA A 80 -27.10 7.03 1.67
C ALA A 80 -28.12 7.31 0.54
N GLY A 81 -28.57 6.29 -0.19
CA GLY A 81 -29.53 6.43 -1.30
C GLY A 81 -29.08 7.47 -2.33
N SER A 82 -29.93 8.46 -2.61
CA SER A 82 -29.63 9.53 -3.57
C SER A 82 -28.54 10.51 -3.14
N ALA A 83 -28.15 10.49 -1.86
CA ALA A 83 -27.03 11.30 -1.33
C ALA A 83 -25.65 10.72 -1.68
N TRP A 84 -25.57 9.49 -2.16
CA TRP A 84 -24.32 8.85 -2.55
C TRP A 84 -23.61 9.55 -3.70
N LYS A 85 -22.31 9.87 -3.57
CA LYS A 85 -21.54 10.74 -4.49
C LYS A 85 -20.22 10.13 -5.02
N ASN A 86 -20.08 8.80 -5.06
CA ASN A 86 -18.86 8.14 -5.57
C ASN A 86 -18.89 7.96 -7.10
N ALA A 87 -18.91 9.06 -7.85
CA ALA A 87 -18.89 9.03 -9.31
C ALA A 87 -17.57 8.45 -9.89
N ASP A 88 -16.50 8.57 -9.14
CA ASP A 88 -15.17 8.08 -9.53
C ASP A 88 -14.92 6.60 -9.20
N ASP A 89 -15.87 5.93 -8.59
CA ASP A 89 -15.79 4.53 -8.16
C ASP A 89 -14.56 4.23 -7.26
N LEU A 90 -14.26 5.17 -6.34
CA LEU A 90 -13.14 5.06 -5.41
C LEU A 90 -13.35 3.92 -4.41
N VAL A 91 -12.27 3.23 -4.07
CA VAL A 91 -12.25 2.16 -3.06
C VAL A 91 -12.46 2.71 -1.66
N PHE A 92 -11.89 3.87 -1.36
CA PHE A 92 -11.93 4.49 -0.04
C PHE A 92 -12.66 5.84 -0.09
N THR A 93 -13.83 5.88 0.53
CA THR A 93 -14.72 7.05 0.58
C THR A 93 -15.17 7.34 2.00
N ASP A 94 -15.77 8.49 2.22
CA ASP A 94 -16.57 8.74 3.41
C ASP A 94 -17.94 8.02 3.31
N GLU A 95 -18.80 8.21 4.31
CA GLU A 95 -20.12 7.55 4.42
C GLU A 95 -21.09 7.99 3.31
N LEU A 96 -20.85 9.12 2.65
CA LEU A 96 -21.63 9.64 1.53
C LEU A 96 -20.98 9.39 0.16
N GLY A 97 -19.84 8.70 0.12
CA GLY A 97 -19.16 8.39 -1.13
C GLY A 97 -18.16 9.45 -1.62
N HIS A 98 -17.93 10.54 -0.89
CA HIS A 98 -16.92 11.50 -1.29
C HIS A 98 -15.51 10.95 -1.03
N HIS A 99 -14.54 11.44 -1.79
CA HIS A 99 -13.14 11.13 -1.53
C HIS A 99 -12.71 11.51 -0.11
N LEU A 100 -11.85 10.71 0.49
CA LEU A 100 -11.29 11.02 1.81
C LEU A 100 -10.28 12.16 1.72
N LYS A 101 -10.34 13.10 2.68
CA LYS A 101 -9.38 14.19 2.80
C LYS A 101 -8.12 13.69 3.50
N HIS A 102 -6.96 14.10 3.00
CA HIS A 102 -5.64 13.75 3.55
C HIS A 102 -5.54 14.05 5.07
N ASP A 103 -6.00 15.23 5.49
CA ASP A 103 -5.95 15.67 6.89
C ASP A 103 -6.83 14.82 7.81
N LEU A 104 -7.95 14.31 7.31
CA LEU A 104 -8.81 13.43 8.09
C LEU A 104 -8.09 12.11 8.41
N ILE A 105 -7.47 11.50 7.40
CA ILE A 105 -6.70 10.27 7.58
C ILE A 105 -5.53 10.50 8.52
N TYR A 106 -4.81 11.62 8.35
CA TYR A 106 -3.69 11.97 9.24
C TYR A 106 -4.15 12.06 10.69
N ARG A 107 -5.26 12.75 10.98
CA ARG A 107 -5.80 12.87 12.35
C ARG A 107 -6.23 11.54 12.93
N HIS A 108 -6.89 10.67 12.15
CA HIS A 108 -7.28 9.34 12.61
C HIS A 108 -6.08 8.47 12.93
N LEU A 109 -5.10 8.44 12.03
CA LEU A 109 -3.89 7.64 12.21
C LEU A 109 -3.07 8.13 13.41
N LYS A 110 -2.98 9.47 13.59
CA LYS A 110 -2.31 10.06 14.74
C LYS A 110 -2.91 9.59 16.06
N ARG A 111 -4.25 9.58 16.18
CA ARG A 111 -4.93 9.06 17.39
C ARG A 111 -4.61 7.57 17.63
N ILE A 112 -4.57 6.76 16.57
CA ILE A 112 -4.18 5.35 16.68
C ILE A 112 -2.75 5.23 17.20
N PHE A 113 -1.81 5.97 16.64
CA PHE A 113 -0.41 5.92 17.08
C PHE A 113 -0.22 6.45 18.51
N GLU A 114 -0.97 7.48 18.90
CA GLU A 114 -0.99 7.97 20.28
C GLU A 114 -1.50 6.89 21.24
N SER A 115 -2.60 6.18 20.90
CA SER A 115 -3.13 5.10 21.73
C SER A 115 -2.18 3.88 21.82
N MET A 116 -1.30 3.71 20.84
CA MET A 116 -0.27 2.65 20.83
C MET A 116 1.04 3.08 21.52
N GLY A 117 1.13 4.31 22.02
CA GLY A 117 2.36 4.84 22.64
C GLY A 117 3.48 5.21 21.65
N ILE A 118 3.16 5.38 20.36
CA ILE A 118 4.11 5.70 19.30
C ILE A 118 3.74 7.02 18.56
N PRO A 119 3.53 8.14 19.27
CA PRO A 119 2.93 9.37 18.71
C PRO A 119 3.76 10.04 17.62
N LYS A 120 5.05 9.68 17.49
CA LYS A 120 5.97 10.26 16.48
C LYS A 120 5.86 9.59 15.11
N LEU A 121 5.16 8.45 15.01
CA LEU A 121 5.03 7.71 13.76
C LEU A 121 4.16 8.51 12.77
N ARG A 122 4.55 8.51 11.50
CA ARG A 122 3.84 9.19 10.41
C ARG A 122 3.26 8.17 9.44
N PHE A 123 2.31 8.56 8.62
CA PHE A 123 1.76 7.68 7.59
C PHE A 123 2.85 7.08 6.69
N HIS A 124 3.82 7.90 6.28
CA HIS A 124 4.91 7.44 5.41
C HIS A 124 5.82 6.39 6.06
N ASP A 125 5.89 6.36 7.39
CA ASP A 125 6.68 5.39 8.12
C ASP A 125 6.08 3.97 8.04
N LEU A 126 4.77 3.83 7.78
CA LEU A 126 4.14 2.54 7.46
C LEU A 126 4.72 1.91 6.20
N ARG A 127 4.98 2.72 5.18
CA ARG A 127 5.63 2.28 3.95
C ARG A 127 7.10 1.90 4.18
N HIS A 128 7.82 2.61 5.07
CA HIS A 128 9.16 2.21 5.51
C HIS A 128 9.10 0.86 6.23
N SER A 129 8.14 0.68 7.11
CA SER A 129 7.92 -0.59 7.81
C SER A 129 7.64 -1.74 6.83
N TYR A 130 6.81 -1.52 5.79
CA TYR A 130 6.61 -2.50 4.72
C TYR A 130 7.93 -2.92 4.08
N ALA A 131 8.78 -1.97 3.69
CA ALA A 131 10.04 -2.29 3.05
C ALA A 131 10.96 -3.14 3.93
N VAL A 132 11.08 -2.78 5.22
CA VAL A 132 11.86 -3.55 6.19
C VAL A 132 11.31 -4.95 6.38
N MET A 133 9.98 -5.08 6.58
CA MET A 133 9.34 -6.38 6.76
C MET A 133 9.46 -7.28 5.53
N SER A 134 9.30 -6.72 4.32
CA SER A 134 9.47 -7.44 3.06
C SER A 134 10.88 -8.02 2.92
N ILE A 135 11.90 -7.20 3.19
CA ILE A 135 13.31 -7.65 3.15
C ILE A 135 13.56 -8.71 4.22
N GLN A 136 13.06 -8.53 5.42
CA GLN A 136 13.19 -9.50 6.51
C GLN A 136 12.47 -10.83 6.19
N ALA A 137 11.34 -10.76 5.48
CA ALA A 137 10.61 -11.93 5.00
C ALA A 137 11.34 -12.67 3.86
N GLY A 138 12.39 -12.08 3.29
CA GLY A 138 13.22 -12.70 2.27
C GLY A 138 12.97 -12.23 0.83
N ASP A 139 12.16 -11.17 0.66
CA ASP A 139 12.00 -10.55 -0.65
C ASP A 139 13.32 -9.96 -1.14
N ASP A 140 13.60 -10.11 -2.44
CA ASP A 140 14.73 -9.45 -3.05
C ASP A 140 14.50 -7.94 -3.20
N ILE A 141 15.60 -7.17 -3.18
CA ILE A 141 15.56 -5.70 -3.21
C ILE A 141 14.84 -5.15 -4.46
N LYS A 142 14.92 -5.83 -5.61
CA LYS A 142 14.24 -5.39 -6.85
C LYS A 142 12.74 -5.57 -6.74
N THR A 143 12.28 -6.65 -6.11
CA THR A 143 10.86 -6.88 -5.83
C THR A 143 10.32 -5.80 -4.90
N VAL A 144 11.02 -5.50 -3.80
CA VAL A 144 10.64 -4.42 -2.88
C VAL A 144 10.62 -3.06 -3.60
N GLN A 145 11.66 -2.75 -4.39
CA GLN A 145 11.73 -1.53 -5.20
C GLN A 145 10.53 -1.41 -6.15
N LYS A 146 10.18 -2.50 -6.86
CA LYS A 146 9.07 -2.54 -7.81
C LYS A 146 7.74 -2.30 -7.12
N ASN A 147 7.47 -2.97 -6.01
CA ASN A 147 6.25 -2.80 -5.21
C ASN A 147 6.12 -1.36 -4.70
N LEU A 148 7.20 -0.80 -4.18
CA LEU A 148 7.24 0.57 -3.71
C LEU A 148 7.15 1.59 -4.87
N GLY A 149 7.54 1.24 -6.10
CA GLY A 149 7.66 2.18 -7.22
C GLY A 149 8.75 3.22 -6.96
N HIS A 150 9.90 2.79 -6.43
CA HIS A 150 11.09 3.64 -6.30
C HIS A 150 11.79 3.78 -7.64
N TYR A 151 12.38 4.97 -7.90
CA TYR A 151 13.11 5.23 -9.13
C TYR A 151 14.37 4.37 -9.25
N SER A 152 15.09 4.15 -8.15
CA SER A 152 16.30 3.34 -8.14
C SER A 152 16.32 2.33 -6.98
N ALA A 153 16.99 1.20 -7.18
CA ALA A 153 17.27 0.21 -6.14
C ALA A 153 18.25 0.75 -5.10
N ALA A 154 19.15 1.66 -5.50
CA ALA A 154 20.11 2.29 -4.59
C ALA A 154 19.41 2.95 -3.40
N PHE A 155 18.33 3.71 -3.63
CA PHE A 155 17.56 4.30 -2.53
C PHE A 155 16.97 3.25 -1.57
N THR A 156 16.52 2.12 -2.10
CA THR A 156 16.00 1.02 -1.26
C THR A 156 17.13 0.35 -0.48
N LEU A 157 18.31 0.18 -1.10
CA LEU A 157 19.50 -0.37 -0.46
C LEU A 157 20.05 0.55 0.62
N ASP A 158 20.19 1.83 0.36
CA ASP A 158 20.75 2.81 1.29
C ASP A 158 19.90 2.93 2.57
N VAL A 159 18.58 2.85 2.43
CA VAL A 159 17.65 3.01 3.56
C VAL A 159 17.39 1.69 4.28
N TYR A 160 17.39 0.54 3.58
CA TYR A 160 16.91 -0.74 4.11
C TYR A 160 17.90 -1.90 3.96
N GLY A 161 19.02 -1.70 3.27
CA GLY A 161 19.97 -2.75 2.88
C GLY A 161 20.86 -3.31 3.99
N HIS A 162 20.63 -2.93 5.25
CA HIS A 162 21.38 -3.48 6.36
C HIS A 162 20.94 -4.92 6.66
N ALA A 163 21.77 -5.89 6.25
CA ALA A 163 21.52 -7.29 6.55
C ALA A 163 21.63 -7.53 8.07
N THR A 164 20.52 -7.94 8.68
CA THR A 164 20.53 -8.39 10.08
C THR A 164 21.25 -9.73 10.22
N GLU A 165 21.70 -10.08 11.44
CA GLU A 165 22.26 -11.40 11.71
C GLU A 165 21.26 -12.52 11.37
N GLN A 166 19.97 -12.31 11.65
CA GLN A 166 18.92 -13.25 11.28
C GLN A 166 18.85 -13.47 9.78
N MET A 167 18.91 -12.41 8.97
CA MET A 167 18.91 -12.55 7.50
C MET A 167 20.09 -13.36 6.97
N ARG A 168 21.27 -13.25 7.61
CA ARG A 168 22.45 -14.06 7.26
C ARG A 168 22.23 -15.53 7.60
N ARG A 169 21.66 -15.84 8.76
CA ARG A 169 21.32 -17.21 9.18
C ARG A 169 20.28 -17.82 8.25
N ASP A 170 19.23 -17.07 7.89
CA ASP A 170 18.18 -17.52 6.96
C ASP A 170 18.73 -17.77 5.55
N SER A 171 19.71 -16.95 5.12
CA SER A 171 20.42 -17.16 3.85
C SER A 171 21.20 -18.45 3.85
N SER A 172 21.94 -18.75 4.93
CA SER A 172 22.65 -20.03 5.09
C SER A 172 21.68 -21.21 5.03
N ALA A 173 20.60 -21.16 5.80
CA ALA A 173 19.58 -22.23 5.82
C ALA A 173 18.88 -22.42 4.46
N ARG A 174 18.74 -21.38 3.65
CA ARG A 174 18.24 -21.51 2.26
C ARG A 174 19.25 -22.23 1.38
N MET A 175 20.55 -21.93 1.52
CA MET A 175 21.60 -22.58 0.77
C MET A 175 21.72 -24.07 1.14
N ASP A 176 21.64 -24.40 2.44
CA ASP A 176 21.66 -25.80 2.91
C ASP A 176 20.52 -26.60 2.30
N ARG A 177 19.30 -26.04 2.26
CA ARG A 177 18.15 -26.69 1.61
C ARG A 177 18.33 -26.86 0.10
N TYR A 178 18.97 -25.91 -0.56
CA TYR A 178 19.25 -25.99 -1.99
C TYR A 178 20.29 -27.08 -2.30
N THR A 179 21.38 -27.13 -1.56
CA THR A 179 22.44 -28.15 -1.73
C THR A 179 21.94 -29.55 -1.41
N ALA A 180 21.12 -29.71 -0.36
CA ALA A 180 20.49 -31.00 -0.06
C ALA A 180 19.62 -31.54 -1.22
N LYS A 181 18.89 -30.64 -1.93
CA LYS A 181 18.11 -31.04 -3.12
C LYS A 181 18.99 -31.45 -4.30
N LEU A 182 20.19 -30.90 -4.43
CA LEU A 182 21.13 -31.30 -5.49
C LEU A 182 21.78 -32.66 -5.20
N SER A 183 22.05 -32.95 -3.93
CA SER A 183 22.65 -34.20 -3.50
C SER A 183 21.66 -35.36 -3.48
N ALA A 184 20.35 -35.12 -3.58
CA ALA A 184 19.29 -36.14 -3.60
C ALA A 184 18.90 -36.55 -5.03
N ARG A 185 19.59 -36.06 -6.05
CA ARG A 185 19.48 -36.47 -7.46
C ARG A 185 20.65 -37.33 -7.87
#